data_7aeb43b78ba2e753496b9c749fef1a4e
#
_entry.id   7aeb43b78ba2e753496b9c749fef1a4e
#
_cell.length_a   1.000
_cell.length_b   1.000
_cell.length_c   1.000
_cell.angle_alpha   90.00
_cell.angle_beta   90.00
_cell.angle_gamma   90.00
#
_symmetry.space_group_name_H-M   'P 1'
#
loop_
_entity.id
_entity.type
_entity.pdbx_description
1 polymer ?
#
loop_
_entity_poly.entity_id
_entity_poly.type
_entity_poly.pdbx_seq_one_letter_code
_entity_poly.pdbx_strand_id
1 'polypeptide(L)'
;KERFYFSRHDPGEGALKSEEWKLEFESHITNINDTSSPTYNEYFDMGRADPKVFYGGASRNLSVSFFVVALTEREHNNNHDFLLARLGRMTYPIYQDGNGYNSPHVLFQIGKLIKGYGVITNLTYNWEPDWPWKDGRPLYTDVQLSIKILANSLGKRPDAKSRYFI
;
A
#
# COMPACT_ATOMS: atom_id res chain seq x y z
N LYS A 1 14.99 12.65 -3.93
CA LYS A 1 14.44 11.30 -4.05
C LYS A 1 14.05 10.83 -2.65
N GLU A 2 12.81 10.43 -2.49
CA GLU A 2 12.31 9.87 -1.22
C GLU A 2 12.45 8.35 -1.25
N ARG A 3 12.83 7.78 -0.10
CA ARG A 3 12.87 6.33 0.06
C ARG A 3 11.58 5.84 0.67
N PHE A 4 10.99 4.83 0.04
CA PHE A 4 9.82 4.14 0.57
C PHE A 4 9.91 2.66 0.24
N TYR A 5 9.23 1.84 1.05
CA TYR A 5 9.25 0.42 0.83
C TYR A 5 7.88 -0.22 1.02
N PHE A 6 7.70 -1.32 0.30
CA PHE A 6 6.61 -2.26 0.46
C PHE A 6 7.18 -3.63 0.80
N SER A 7 6.54 -4.32 1.70
CA SER A 7 6.91 -5.68 2.06
C SER A 7 5.65 -6.52 2.17
N ARG A 8 5.68 -7.72 1.59
CA ARG A 8 4.58 -8.66 1.74
C ARG A 8 4.60 -9.24 3.16
N HIS A 9 3.43 -9.34 3.75
CA HIS A 9 3.23 -9.96 5.05
C HIS A 9 2.21 -11.08 4.92
N ASP A 10 2.66 -12.31 5.04
CA ASP A 10 1.79 -13.49 5.08
C ASP A 10 1.51 -13.85 6.54
N PRO A 11 0.25 -13.77 7.00
CA PRO A 11 -0.11 -14.17 8.36
C PRO A 11 0.11 -15.69 8.50
N GLY A 12 1.05 -16.10 9.34
CA GLY A 12 1.39 -17.50 9.60
C GLY A 12 2.83 -17.90 9.24
N GLU A 13 3.54 -17.12 8.46
CA GLU A 13 4.97 -17.29 8.27
C GLU A 13 5.73 -16.31 9.19
N GLY A 14 6.69 -16.84 9.97
CA GLY A 14 7.50 -16.04 10.87
C GLY A 14 8.23 -14.90 10.14
N ALA A 15 8.58 -13.86 10.88
CA ALA A 15 9.18 -12.60 10.41
C ALA A 15 10.43 -12.76 9.49
N LEU A 16 11.01 -13.92 9.39
CA LEU A 16 12.23 -14.22 8.63
C LEU A 16 12.04 -14.22 7.10
N LYS A 17 10.80 -14.41 6.59
CA LYS A 17 10.54 -14.39 5.15
C LYS A 17 10.07 -13.04 4.61
N SER A 18 9.72 -12.10 5.47
CA SER A 18 9.29 -10.75 5.06
C SER A 18 10.40 -9.92 4.41
N GLU A 19 11.67 -10.19 4.72
CA GLU A 19 12.80 -9.50 4.11
C GLU A 19 13.02 -9.87 2.64
N GLU A 20 12.71 -11.09 2.25
CA GLU A 20 12.83 -11.56 0.86
C GLU A 20 11.88 -10.82 -0.09
N TRP A 21 10.77 -10.30 0.41
CA TRP A 21 9.76 -9.55 -0.34
C TRP A 21 9.78 -8.05 -0.07
N LYS A 22 10.85 -7.55 0.54
CA LYS A 22 11.01 -6.11 0.74
C LYS A 22 11.42 -5.45 -0.58
N LEU A 23 10.58 -4.57 -1.07
CA LEU A 23 10.82 -3.74 -2.23
C LEU A 23 11.11 -2.31 -1.76
N GLU A 24 12.29 -1.83 -2.04
CA GLU A 24 12.71 -0.47 -1.72
C GLU A 24 12.80 0.36 -2.99
N PHE A 25 12.10 1.47 -3.00
CA PHE A 25 12.06 2.41 -4.10
C PHE A 25 12.76 3.70 -3.70
N GLU A 26 13.63 4.18 -4.57
CA GLU A 26 14.20 5.52 -4.53
C GLU A 26 13.62 6.35 -5.67
N SER A 27 12.42 6.83 -5.51
CA SER A 27 11.67 7.46 -6.59
C SER A 27 11.12 8.83 -6.17
N HIS A 28 10.71 9.61 -7.14
CA HIS A 28 10.00 10.85 -6.90
C HIS A 28 8.52 10.55 -6.72
N ILE A 29 7.99 10.85 -5.55
CA ILE A 29 6.57 10.72 -5.25
C ILE A 29 5.88 11.98 -5.77
N THR A 30 4.91 11.80 -6.65
CA THR A 30 4.16 12.89 -7.26
C THR A 30 2.97 13.29 -6.41
N ASN A 31 2.30 12.30 -5.84
CA ASN A 31 1.11 12.53 -5.05
C ASN A 31 0.98 11.50 -3.93
N ILE A 32 0.55 11.97 -2.75
CA ILE A 32 0.14 11.13 -1.63
C ILE A 32 -1.20 11.67 -1.16
N ASN A 33 -2.22 10.83 -1.18
CA ASN A 33 -3.54 11.15 -0.68
C ASN A 33 -3.98 10.09 0.33
N ASP A 34 -4.23 10.54 1.56
CA ASP A 34 -4.67 9.71 2.67
C ASP A 34 -6.07 10.13 3.09
N THR A 35 -7.04 9.26 2.82
CA THR A 35 -8.45 9.53 3.06
C THR A 35 -9.00 8.62 4.14
N SER A 36 -9.54 9.21 5.19
CA SER A 36 -10.23 8.51 6.27
C SER A 36 -11.73 8.81 6.20
N SER A 37 -12.53 7.76 6.12
CA SER A 37 -13.98 7.85 5.99
C SER A 37 -14.66 7.12 7.16
N PRO A 38 -14.95 7.83 8.26
CA PRO A 38 -15.71 7.27 9.35
C PRO A 38 -17.20 7.15 8.97
N THR A 39 -17.85 6.11 9.43
CA THR A 39 -19.29 5.87 9.25
C THR A 39 -19.98 6.01 10.58
N TYR A 40 -21.07 6.75 10.59
CA TYR A 40 -21.92 6.95 11.76
C TYR A 40 -23.34 6.51 11.45
N ASN A 41 -23.97 5.82 12.40
CA ASN A 41 -25.38 5.47 12.35
C ASN A 41 -26.16 6.41 13.25
N GLU A 42 -27.27 6.93 12.76
CA GLU A 42 -28.15 7.85 13.49
C GLU A 42 -29.42 7.12 13.90
N TYR A 43 -29.82 7.35 15.14
CA TYR A 43 -31.10 6.86 15.69
C TYR A 43 -31.89 8.01 16.25
N PHE A 44 -33.15 8.07 15.88
CA PHE A 44 -34.10 9.02 16.40
C PHE A 44 -34.98 8.37 17.49
N ASP A 45 -34.87 8.86 18.71
CA ASP A 45 -35.77 8.46 19.78
C ASP A 45 -37.05 9.33 19.71
N MET A 46 -38.22 8.72 19.98
CA MET A 46 -39.49 9.46 20.05
C MET A 46 -39.39 10.59 21.08
N GLY A 47 -39.73 11.82 20.66
CA GLY A 47 -39.73 13.00 21.53
C GLY A 47 -38.41 13.72 21.69
N ARG A 48 -37.36 13.32 20.98
CA ARG A 48 -36.07 14.05 20.90
C ARG A 48 -35.92 14.74 19.54
N ALA A 49 -35.47 15.99 19.59
CA ALA A 49 -35.19 16.76 18.38
C ALA A 49 -33.84 16.33 17.73
N ASP A 50 -32.87 15.88 18.55
CA ASP A 50 -31.54 15.53 18.10
C ASP A 50 -31.38 14.01 17.99
N PRO A 51 -30.80 13.51 16.88
CA PRO A 51 -30.48 12.10 16.72
C PRO A 51 -29.34 11.67 17.66
N LYS A 52 -29.37 10.42 18.10
CA LYS A 52 -28.24 9.77 18.73
C LYS A 52 -27.30 9.24 17.62
N VAL A 53 -26.04 9.59 17.69
CA VAL A 53 -25.04 9.20 16.71
C VAL A 53 -24.15 8.13 17.29
N PHE A 54 -24.03 6.99 16.60
CA PHE A 54 -23.19 5.88 16.99
C PHE A 54 -22.13 5.63 15.92
N TYR A 55 -20.90 5.42 16.34
CA TYR A 55 -19.81 5.09 15.45
C TYR A 55 -19.98 3.68 14.87
N GLY A 56 -20.08 3.58 13.56
CA GLY A 56 -20.28 2.31 12.85
C GLY A 56 -18.98 1.68 12.33
N GLY A 57 -17.92 2.48 12.24
CA GLY A 57 -16.62 2.02 11.71
C GLY A 57 -15.89 3.12 10.96
N ALA A 58 -14.67 2.83 10.50
CA ALA A 58 -13.93 3.70 9.59
C ALA A 58 -13.20 2.89 8.54
N SER A 59 -13.14 3.41 7.33
CA SER A 59 -12.23 2.95 6.30
C SER A 59 -11.16 4.00 6.04
N ARG A 60 -9.94 3.56 5.77
CA ARG A 60 -8.83 4.44 5.43
C ARG A 60 -8.16 3.94 4.17
N ASN A 61 -8.04 4.82 3.19
CA ASN A 61 -7.46 4.53 1.91
C ASN A 61 -6.28 5.47 1.65
N LEU A 62 -5.16 4.90 1.29
CA LEU A 62 -3.96 5.61 0.90
C LEU A 62 -3.76 5.45 -0.60
N SER A 63 -3.66 6.55 -1.34
CA SER A 63 -3.30 6.57 -2.74
C SER A 63 -1.94 7.24 -2.91
N VAL A 64 -1.04 6.59 -3.61
CA VAL A 64 0.33 7.07 -3.86
C VAL A 64 0.63 6.97 -5.33
N SER A 65 1.15 8.06 -5.90
CA SER A 65 1.65 8.09 -7.27
C SER A 65 3.13 8.43 -7.26
N PHE A 66 3.92 7.69 -8.01
CA PHE A 66 5.36 7.88 -8.10
C PHE A 66 5.91 7.45 -9.45
N PHE A 67 7.06 8.02 -9.80
CA PHE A 67 7.76 7.70 -11.03
C PHE A 67 8.91 6.75 -10.79
N VAL A 68 9.02 5.75 -11.66
CA VAL A 68 10.18 4.88 -11.73
C VAL A 68 10.92 5.19 -13.03
N VAL A 69 12.16 5.65 -12.90
CA VAL A 69 13.02 6.02 -14.03
C VAL A 69 14.24 5.14 -14.03
N ALA A 70 14.60 4.60 -15.17
CA ALA A 70 15.78 3.79 -15.37
C ALA A 70 16.71 4.47 -16.39
N LEU A 71 17.81 5.03 -15.92
CA LEU A 71 18.81 5.71 -16.76
C LEU A 71 19.95 4.78 -17.19
N THR A 72 20.22 3.75 -16.40
CA THR A 72 21.25 2.76 -16.66
C THR A 72 20.63 1.38 -16.91
N GLU A 73 21.34 0.51 -17.60
CA GLU A 73 20.89 -0.86 -17.86
C GLU A 73 20.66 -1.65 -16.56
N ARG A 74 21.51 -1.44 -15.56
CA ARG A 74 21.36 -2.06 -14.24
C ARG A 74 20.09 -1.60 -13.52
N GLU A 75 19.78 -0.30 -13.59
CA GLU A 75 18.53 0.25 -13.04
C GLU A 75 17.32 -0.27 -13.79
N HIS A 76 17.44 -0.42 -15.11
CA HIS A 76 16.40 -0.92 -15.96
C HIS A 76 15.99 -2.36 -15.59
N ASN A 77 16.98 -3.24 -15.47
CA ASN A 77 16.75 -4.61 -15.03
C ASN A 77 16.20 -4.67 -13.61
N ASN A 78 16.77 -3.89 -12.68
CA ASN A 78 16.29 -3.86 -11.30
C ASN A 78 14.87 -3.29 -11.18
N ASN A 79 14.57 -2.19 -11.87
CA ASN A 79 13.27 -1.52 -11.73
C ASN A 79 12.14 -2.31 -12.38
N HIS A 80 12.34 -2.82 -13.59
CA HIS A 80 11.28 -3.53 -14.32
C HIS A 80 11.17 -5.00 -13.95
N ASP A 81 12.27 -5.75 -14.00
CA ASP A 81 12.23 -7.20 -13.79
C ASP A 81 12.07 -7.56 -12.33
N PHE A 82 12.56 -6.72 -11.43
CA PHE A 82 12.52 -7.01 -10.02
C PHE A 82 11.45 -6.19 -9.28
N LEU A 83 11.56 -4.85 -9.25
CA LEU A 83 10.70 -4.03 -8.40
C LEU A 83 9.26 -4.00 -8.90
N LEU A 84 9.02 -3.63 -10.16
CA LEU A 84 7.66 -3.50 -10.69
C LEU A 84 6.96 -4.85 -10.84
N ALA A 85 7.67 -5.88 -11.32
CA ALA A 85 7.10 -7.22 -11.44
C ALA A 85 6.73 -7.82 -10.08
N ARG A 86 7.57 -7.63 -9.06
CA ARG A 86 7.26 -8.09 -7.70
C ARG A 86 6.14 -7.29 -7.06
N LEU A 87 6.08 -5.97 -7.27
CA LEU A 87 4.98 -5.14 -6.81
C LEU A 87 3.65 -5.64 -7.40
N GLY A 88 3.64 -5.95 -8.69
CA GLY A 88 2.48 -6.59 -9.33
C GLY A 88 2.09 -7.93 -8.68
N ARG A 89 3.06 -8.76 -8.36
CA ARG A 89 2.80 -10.05 -7.68
C ARG A 89 2.24 -9.88 -6.26
N MET A 90 2.51 -8.76 -5.59
CA MET A 90 1.93 -8.48 -4.26
C MET A 90 0.42 -8.24 -4.29
N THR A 91 -0.19 -8.03 -5.46
CA THR A 91 -1.65 -7.88 -5.60
C THR A 91 -2.39 -9.22 -5.66
N TYR A 92 -1.68 -10.33 -5.90
CA TYR A 92 -2.28 -11.64 -6.04
C TYR A 92 -2.08 -12.50 -4.80
N PRO A 93 -3.08 -13.33 -4.44
CA PRO A 93 -2.93 -14.31 -3.37
C PRO A 93 -1.92 -15.38 -3.75
N ILE A 94 -1.27 -15.98 -2.77
CA ILE A 94 -0.48 -17.20 -2.94
C ILE A 94 -1.38 -18.39 -2.57
N TYR A 95 -1.48 -19.33 -3.48
CA TYR A 95 -2.13 -20.60 -3.23
C TYR A 95 -1.08 -21.58 -2.68
N GLN A 96 -1.32 -22.07 -1.47
CA GLN A 96 -0.50 -23.14 -0.88
C GLN A 96 -1.20 -24.47 -1.08
N ASP A 97 -0.43 -25.48 -1.49
CA ASP A 97 -0.95 -26.82 -1.69
C ASP A 97 -1.66 -27.35 -0.43
N GLY A 98 -2.96 -27.55 -0.52
CA GLY A 98 -3.81 -28.17 0.49
C GLY A 98 -4.38 -27.26 1.60
N ASN A 99 -3.96 -26.00 1.74
CA ASN A 99 -4.34 -25.13 2.87
C ASN A 99 -5.05 -23.81 2.51
N GLY A 100 -5.65 -23.72 1.33
CA GLY A 100 -6.35 -22.52 0.93
C GLY A 100 -5.42 -21.42 0.38
N TYR A 101 -5.89 -20.19 0.37
CA TYR A 101 -5.12 -19.04 -0.11
C TYR A 101 -4.78 -18.08 1.04
N ASN A 102 -3.60 -17.50 0.99
CA ASN A 102 -3.22 -16.39 1.87
C ASN A 102 -3.56 -15.07 1.21
N SER A 103 -4.33 -14.23 1.91
CA SER A 103 -4.64 -12.88 1.45
C SER A 103 -3.36 -12.05 1.34
N PRO A 104 -3.16 -11.33 0.23
CA PRO A 104 -1.95 -10.55 0.00
C PRO A 104 -1.95 -9.29 0.88
N HIS A 105 -1.43 -9.40 2.09
CA HIS A 105 -1.23 -8.25 2.96
C HIS A 105 0.13 -7.61 2.70
N VAL A 106 0.19 -6.29 2.80
CA VAL A 106 1.37 -5.49 2.54
C VAL A 106 1.66 -4.59 3.72
N LEU A 107 2.89 -4.64 4.21
CA LEU A 107 3.46 -3.63 5.08
C LEU A 107 4.09 -2.57 4.20
N PHE A 108 3.82 -1.32 4.48
CA PHE A 108 4.38 -0.21 3.73
C PHE A 108 4.89 0.89 4.65
N GLN A 109 5.91 1.58 4.18
CA GLN A 109 6.42 2.78 4.82
C GLN A 109 6.85 3.79 3.75
N ILE A 110 6.36 5.00 3.88
CA ILE A 110 6.67 6.12 2.99
C ILE A 110 7.42 7.16 3.79
N GLY A 111 8.74 7.17 3.62
CA GLY A 111 9.64 8.03 4.38
C GLY A 111 9.45 7.86 5.89
N LYS A 112 9.31 9.00 6.58
CA LYS A 112 8.92 9.07 8.00
C LYS A 112 7.47 9.50 8.21
N LEU A 113 6.73 9.65 7.12
CA LEU A 113 5.39 10.22 7.12
C LEU A 113 4.33 9.18 7.49
N ILE A 114 4.32 8.07 6.76
CA ILE A 114 3.28 7.05 6.90
C ILE A 114 3.93 5.67 6.98
N LYS A 115 3.51 4.90 7.97
CA LYS A 115 3.80 3.48 8.08
C LYS A 115 2.51 2.74 8.39
N GLY A 116 2.23 1.69 7.66
CA GLY A 116 0.97 0.98 7.83
C GLY A 116 0.99 -0.45 7.32
N TYR A 117 -0.15 -1.06 7.49
CA TYR A 117 -0.46 -2.42 7.08
C TYR A 117 -1.78 -2.40 6.33
N GLY A 118 -1.86 -3.05 5.21
CA GLY A 118 -3.05 -3.02 4.39
C GLY A 118 -3.05 -4.01 3.24
N VAL A 119 -4.01 -3.83 2.36
CA VAL A 119 -4.13 -4.59 1.11
C VAL A 119 -4.11 -3.64 -0.07
N ILE A 120 -3.41 -4.01 -1.12
CA ILE A 120 -3.41 -3.26 -2.37
C ILE A 120 -4.78 -3.48 -3.03
N THR A 121 -5.51 -2.39 -3.23
CA THR A 121 -6.83 -2.42 -3.88
C THR A 121 -6.77 -2.08 -5.36
N ASN A 122 -5.79 -1.26 -5.74
CA ASN A 122 -5.55 -0.91 -7.13
C ASN A 122 -4.06 -0.68 -7.37
N LEU A 123 -3.58 -1.15 -8.51
CA LEU A 123 -2.22 -0.92 -9.00
C LEU A 123 -2.28 -0.69 -10.49
N THR A 124 -1.84 0.49 -10.92
CA THR A 124 -1.83 0.89 -12.33
C THR A 124 -0.41 1.30 -12.72
N TYR A 125 0.05 0.76 -13.83
CA TYR A 125 1.27 1.16 -14.51
C TYR A 125 0.89 1.93 -15.77
N ASN A 126 1.30 3.18 -15.88
CA ASN A 126 1.14 3.98 -17.08
C ASN A 126 2.46 3.99 -17.83
N TRP A 127 2.46 3.36 -19.00
CA TRP A 127 3.56 3.34 -19.93
C TRP A 127 3.20 4.22 -21.13
N GLU A 128 3.79 5.39 -21.18
CA GLU A 128 3.54 6.31 -22.30
C GLU A 128 4.35 5.89 -23.52
N PRO A 129 3.71 5.65 -24.69
CA PRO A 129 4.40 5.22 -25.90
C PRO A 129 5.39 6.25 -26.44
N ASP A 130 5.15 7.53 -26.17
CA ASP A 130 5.97 8.65 -26.65
C ASP A 130 7.29 8.82 -25.88
N TRP A 131 7.44 8.14 -24.75
CA TRP A 131 8.68 8.13 -23.99
C TRP A 131 9.71 7.16 -24.59
N PRO A 132 11.00 7.44 -24.44
CA PRO A 132 12.02 6.56 -25.01
C PRO A 132 11.97 5.16 -24.39
N TRP A 133 12.05 4.17 -25.26
CA TRP A 133 12.12 2.77 -24.93
C TRP A 133 13.51 2.22 -25.22
N LYS A 134 13.99 1.33 -24.38
CA LYS A 134 15.23 0.59 -24.59
C LYS A 134 14.97 -0.89 -24.42
N ASP A 135 15.41 -1.70 -25.38
CA ASP A 135 15.26 -3.17 -25.36
C ASP A 135 13.83 -3.66 -25.09
N GLY A 136 12.83 -2.95 -25.69
CA GLY A 136 11.42 -3.29 -25.54
C GLY A 136 10.79 -2.91 -24.19
N ARG A 137 11.47 -2.07 -23.40
CA ARG A 137 11.01 -1.62 -22.08
C ARG A 137 11.02 -0.10 -21.98
N PRO A 138 10.04 0.51 -21.31
CA PRO A 138 10.01 1.95 -21.12
C PRO A 138 11.11 2.38 -20.15
N LEU A 139 11.78 3.49 -20.44
CA LEU A 139 12.74 4.11 -19.51
C LEU A 139 12.04 4.82 -18.34
N TYR A 140 10.76 5.08 -18.49
CA TYR A 140 9.93 5.79 -17.53
C TYR A 140 8.61 5.06 -17.32
N THR A 141 8.21 4.91 -16.08
CA THR A 141 6.94 4.30 -15.70
C THR A 141 6.29 5.11 -14.58
N ASP A 142 5.07 5.59 -14.81
CA ASP A 142 4.25 6.17 -13.77
C ASP A 142 3.46 5.06 -13.08
N VAL A 143 3.57 4.99 -11.76
CA VAL A 143 2.93 3.98 -10.93
C VAL A 143 1.91 4.65 -10.02
N GLN A 144 0.67 4.19 -10.10
CA GLN A 144 -0.41 4.60 -9.23
C GLN A 144 -0.87 3.42 -8.38
N LEU A 145 -0.78 3.58 -7.08
CA LEU A 145 -1.04 2.54 -6.10
C LEU A 145 -2.09 3.01 -5.11
N SER A 146 -3.12 2.21 -4.89
CA SER A 146 -4.11 2.42 -3.85
C SER A 146 -4.08 1.28 -2.83
N ILE A 147 -4.00 1.63 -1.55
CA ILE A 147 -3.93 0.69 -0.44
C ILE A 147 -5.08 0.96 0.51
N LYS A 148 -5.86 -0.06 0.82
CA LYS A 148 -6.80 -0.02 1.94
C LYS A 148 -6.04 -0.36 3.21
N ILE A 149 -5.94 0.61 4.11
CA ILE A 149 -5.26 0.43 5.38
C ILE A 149 -6.14 -0.38 6.31
N LEU A 150 -5.59 -1.44 6.85
CA LEU A 150 -6.24 -2.27 7.86
C LEU A 150 -5.76 -1.81 9.23
N ALA A 151 -6.71 -1.58 10.15
CA ALA A 151 -6.37 -1.23 11.51
C ALA A 151 -5.57 -2.38 12.14
N ASN A 152 -4.32 -2.12 12.44
CA ASN A 152 -3.40 -3.11 12.99
C ASN A 152 -3.68 -3.28 14.49
N SER A 153 -4.92 -3.59 14.87
CA SER A 153 -5.15 -3.91 16.25
C SER A 153 -6.51 -4.48 16.57
N LEU A 154 -6.49 -5.65 16.86
CA LEU A 154 -7.24 -6.21 17.96
C LEU A 154 -6.82 -5.48 19.27
N GLY A 155 -7.37 -4.30 19.52
CA GLY A 155 -7.51 -3.73 20.86
C GLY A 155 -6.28 -3.19 21.59
N LYS A 156 -5.13 -3.04 20.96
CA LYS A 156 -4.05 -2.27 21.60
C LYS A 156 -4.30 -0.78 21.39
N ARG A 157 -4.60 -0.06 22.49
CA ARG A 157 -4.50 1.40 22.50
C ARG A 157 -3.13 1.77 21.92
N PRO A 158 -3.06 2.70 20.96
CA PRO A 158 -1.78 3.24 20.55
C PRO A 158 -1.15 3.81 21.82
N ASP A 159 0.03 3.30 22.16
CA ASP A 159 0.79 3.86 23.26
C ASP A 159 0.93 5.34 23.01
N ALA A 160 0.69 6.16 24.04
CA ALA A 160 0.72 7.62 23.96
C ALA A 160 2.09 8.19 23.50
N LYS A 161 3.09 7.33 23.30
CA LYS A 161 4.42 7.63 22.76
C LYS A 161 4.55 7.38 21.25
N SER A 162 3.58 6.73 20.63
CA SER A 162 3.56 6.59 19.17
C SER A 162 3.12 7.93 18.58
N ARG A 163 4.07 8.77 18.21
CA ARG A 163 3.84 10.04 17.49
C ARG A 163 3.34 9.86 16.06
N TYR A 164 3.02 8.65 15.69
CA TYR A 164 2.48 8.27 14.40
C TYR A 164 1.02 7.86 14.57
N PHE A 165 0.22 8.85 14.97
CA PHE A 165 -1.20 8.78 14.71
C PHE A 165 -1.38 8.99 13.23
N ILE A 166 -1.24 7.93 12.56
CA ILE A 166 -2.00 7.83 11.36
C ILE A 166 -2.08 6.36 11.02
#